data_09797cfdc909eccf56300a17fcfa62e1
#
_entry.id   09797cfdc909eccf56300a17fcfa62e1
#
_cell.length_a   1.000
_cell.length_b   1.000
_cell.length_c   1.000
_cell.angle_alpha   90.00
_cell.angle_beta   90.00
_cell.angle_gamma   90.00
#
_symmetry.space_group_name_H-M   'P 1'
#
loop_
_entity.id
_entity.type
_entity.pdbx_description
1 polymer ?
#
loop_
_entity_poly.entity_id
_entity_poly.type
_entity_poly.pdbx_seq_one_letter_code
_entity_poly.pdbx_strand_id
1 'polypeptide(L)'
;DKDLNLFREIIDRYGSNEFLILTVTDKHKDIFANETLNYINSLVTEIQNFSNVQSVTAITNVPLVSSSKKPLTELINNIPDIFSKDIDPEIAKQEILTSPIYKDLVISADAKTTAMQITLKNNISLKDALVKRDEFYKKYQQDSSFEAKYLESKQVYNDFSEIQKKNINR
;
A
#
# COMPACT_ATOMS: atom_id res chain seq x y z
N ASP A 1 -8.53 -22.91 -16.67
CA ASP A 1 -7.82 -21.91 -17.46
C ASP A 1 -6.37 -21.84 -16.99
N LYS A 2 -5.42 -22.05 -17.93
CA LYS A 2 -3.99 -22.17 -17.62
C LYS A 2 -3.42 -20.84 -17.09
N ASP A 3 -3.92 -19.73 -17.61
CA ASP A 3 -3.49 -18.39 -17.22
C ASP A 3 -4.00 -18.02 -15.81
N LEU A 4 -5.20 -18.48 -15.46
CA LEU A 4 -5.76 -18.29 -14.11
C LEU A 4 -4.98 -19.10 -13.06
N ASN A 5 -4.51 -20.29 -13.40
CA ASN A 5 -3.69 -21.09 -12.49
C ASN A 5 -2.31 -20.46 -12.30
N LEU A 6 -1.68 -19.98 -13.38
CA LEU A 6 -0.41 -19.25 -13.31
C LEU A 6 -0.55 -17.98 -12.48
N PHE A 7 -1.63 -17.21 -12.66
CA PHE A 7 -1.93 -16.01 -11.87
C PHE A 7 -2.06 -16.35 -10.37
N ARG A 8 -2.75 -17.43 -10.03
CA ARG A 8 -2.87 -17.90 -8.63
C ARG A 8 -1.52 -18.31 -8.04
N GLU A 9 -0.69 -19.04 -8.79
CA GLU A 9 0.67 -19.40 -8.36
C GLU A 9 1.56 -18.17 -8.11
N ILE A 10 1.42 -17.13 -8.94
CA ILE A 10 2.14 -15.86 -8.76
C ILE A 10 1.66 -15.17 -7.47
N ILE A 11 0.35 -15.08 -7.25
CA ILE A 11 -0.21 -14.50 -6.02
C ILE A 11 0.21 -15.29 -4.79
N ASP A 12 0.18 -16.62 -4.84
CA ASP A 12 0.57 -17.47 -3.72
C ASP A 12 2.06 -17.33 -3.38
N ARG A 13 2.91 -17.08 -4.39
CA ARG A 13 4.37 -16.95 -4.21
C ARG A 13 4.80 -15.55 -3.78
N TYR A 14 4.17 -14.51 -4.33
CA TYR A 14 4.61 -13.11 -4.17
C TYR A 14 3.63 -12.25 -3.36
N GLY A 15 2.48 -12.80 -2.99
CA GLY A 15 1.37 -12.06 -2.37
C GLY A 15 0.55 -11.27 -3.41
N SER A 16 -0.68 -10.95 -3.07
CA SER A 16 -1.47 -9.96 -3.82
C SER A 16 -1.39 -8.63 -3.07
N ASN A 17 -0.69 -7.67 -3.63
CA ASN A 17 -0.76 -6.31 -3.13
C ASN A 17 -1.95 -5.62 -3.80
N GLU A 18 -3.12 -5.74 -3.20
CA GLU A 18 -4.28 -4.95 -3.61
C GLU A 18 -4.02 -3.49 -3.30
N PHE A 19 -4.21 -2.63 -4.29
CA PHE A 19 -4.05 -1.20 -4.12
C PHE A 19 -5.17 -0.43 -4.81
N LEU A 20 -5.43 0.77 -4.31
CA LEU A 20 -6.32 1.75 -4.91
C LEU A 20 -5.48 2.93 -5.40
N ILE A 21 -5.91 3.53 -6.51
CA ILE A 21 -5.33 4.79 -6.99
C ILE A 21 -6.35 5.90 -6.77
N LEU A 22 -5.96 6.90 -6.00
CA LEU A 22 -6.69 8.13 -5.83
C LEU A 22 -5.97 9.25 -6.56
N THR A 23 -6.67 10.00 -7.42
CA THR A 23 -6.09 11.12 -8.14
C THR A 23 -6.60 12.44 -7.60
N VAL A 24 -5.70 13.42 -7.51
CA VAL A 24 -6.00 14.80 -7.14
C VAL A 24 -5.62 15.71 -8.32
N THR A 25 -6.59 16.47 -8.81
CA THR A 25 -6.37 17.46 -9.88
C THR A 25 -6.68 18.85 -9.35
N ASP A 26 -5.72 19.76 -9.41
CA ASP A 26 -5.97 21.17 -9.12
C ASP A 26 -6.27 21.91 -10.42
N LYS A 27 -7.45 22.53 -10.51
CA LYS A 27 -7.89 23.27 -11.70
C LYS A 27 -7.32 24.68 -11.77
N HIS A 28 -6.84 25.19 -10.66
CA HIS A 28 -6.49 26.61 -10.50
C HIS A 28 -5.06 26.86 -10.09
N LYS A 29 -4.39 25.87 -9.47
CA LYS A 29 -3.03 25.96 -8.92
C LYS A 29 -2.16 24.84 -9.45
N ASP A 30 -0.86 25.02 -9.30
CA ASP A 30 0.13 23.96 -9.50
C ASP A 30 0.03 22.93 -8.35
N ILE A 31 0.17 21.64 -8.65
CA ILE A 31 0.24 20.57 -7.64
C ILE A 31 1.36 20.84 -6.61
N PHE A 32 2.43 21.52 -7.04
CA PHE A 32 3.55 21.90 -6.16
C PHE A 32 3.28 23.15 -5.30
N ALA A 33 2.10 23.79 -5.42
CA ALA A 33 1.76 24.88 -4.51
C ALA A 33 1.65 24.37 -3.06
N ASN A 34 2.21 25.11 -2.11
CA ASN A 34 2.24 24.70 -0.70
C ASN A 34 0.86 24.32 -0.15
N GLU A 35 -0.19 25.03 -0.53
CA GLU A 35 -1.56 24.72 -0.10
C GLU A 35 -2.01 23.36 -0.64
N THR A 36 -1.73 23.07 -1.91
CA THR A 36 -2.09 21.80 -2.55
C THR A 36 -1.30 20.65 -1.95
N LEU A 37 0.02 20.82 -1.74
CA LEU A 37 0.85 19.81 -1.08
C LEU A 37 0.40 19.54 0.37
N ASN A 38 0.07 20.58 1.13
CA ASN A 38 -0.44 20.40 2.49
C ASN A 38 -1.80 19.69 2.51
N TYR A 39 -2.68 19.98 1.57
CA TYR A 39 -3.95 19.28 1.40
C TYR A 39 -3.73 17.80 1.08
N ILE A 40 -2.84 17.48 0.13
CA ILE A 40 -2.49 16.09 -0.21
C ILE A 40 -1.91 15.37 1.01
N ASN A 41 -1.04 16.03 1.78
CA ASN A 41 -0.45 15.44 2.97
C ASN A 41 -1.49 15.16 4.07
N SER A 42 -2.48 16.02 4.24
CA SER A 42 -3.60 15.76 5.16
C SER A 42 -4.41 14.54 4.73
N LEU A 43 -4.70 14.40 3.43
CA LEU A 43 -5.37 13.20 2.89
C LEU A 43 -4.54 11.93 3.12
N VAL A 44 -3.22 11.97 2.88
CA VAL A 44 -2.31 10.85 3.18
C VAL A 44 -2.44 10.43 4.64
N THR A 45 -2.40 11.40 5.56
CA THR A 45 -2.48 11.14 7.00
C THR A 45 -3.83 10.54 7.38
N GLU A 46 -4.93 11.07 6.86
CA GLU A 46 -6.28 10.56 7.13
C GLU A 46 -6.47 9.14 6.60
N ILE A 47 -6.07 8.88 5.35
CA ILE A 47 -6.19 7.58 4.71
C ILE A 47 -5.32 6.53 5.42
N GLN A 48 -4.11 6.90 5.85
CA GLN A 48 -3.20 5.99 6.54
C GLN A 48 -3.73 5.52 7.90
N ASN A 49 -4.65 6.27 8.50
CA ASN A 49 -5.29 5.88 9.76
C ASN A 49 -6.40 4.83 9.59
N PHE A 50 -6.82 4.49 8.38
CA PHE A 50 -7.78 3.41 8.19
C PHE A 50 -7.16 2.05 8.50
N SER A 51 -7.90 1.23 9.25
CA SER A 51 -7.42 -0.06 9.76
C SER A 51 -6.97 -1.03 8.65
N ASN A 52 -7.58 -0.95 7.47
CA ASN A 52 -7.31 -1.81 6.32
C ASN A 52 -6.20 -1.28 5.39
N VAL A 53 -5.67 -0.09 5.65
CA VAL A 53 -4.58 0.48 4.86
C VAL A 53 -3.24 0.02 5.42
N GLN A 54 -2.37 -0.46 4.54
CA GLN A 54 -1.00 -0.83 4.84
C GLN A 54 -0.06 0.37 4.70
N SER A 55 -0.16 1.08 3.57
CA SER A 55 0.64 2.26 3.27
C SER A 55 -0.04 3.16 2.24
N VAL A 56 0.33 4.43 2.27
CA VAL A 56 -0.08 5.41 1.26
C VAL A 56 1.18 6.05 0.69
N THR A 57 1.34 5.97 -0.63
CA THR A 57 2.42 6.63 -1.36
C THR A 57 1.84 7.74 -2.20
N ALA A 58 2.33 8.96 -2.02
CA ALA A 58 1.88 10.17 -2.71
C ALA A 58 3.07 11.09 -3.01
N ILE A 59 2.87 12.11 -3.83
CA ILE A 59 3.90 13.11 -4.15
C ILE A 59 4.55 13.73 -2.89
N THR A 60 3.85 13.74 -1.77
CA THR A 60 4.30 14.34 -0.51
C THR A 60 5.24 13.47 0.31
N ASN A 61 5.31 12.16 0.02
CA ASN A 61 6.15 11.21 0.78
C ASN A 61 6.99 10.28 -0.12
N VAL A 62 7.10 10.60 -1.42
CA VAL A 62 8.05 9.88 -2.28
C VAL A 62 9.48 10.25 -1.92
N PRO A 63 10.42 9.27 -1.95
CA PRO A 63 11.81 9.51 -1.63
C PRO A 63 12.51 10.40 -2.68
N LEU A 64 13.17 11.47 -2.22
CA LEU A 64 13.90 12.40 -3.06
C LEU A 64 15.41 12.19 -2.86
N VAL A 65 15.97 11.32 -3.68
CA VAL A 65 17.38 10.92 -3.56
C VAL A 65 18.30 11.90 -4.31
N SER A 66 17.91 12.33 -5.51
CA SER A 66 18.72 13.21 -6.35
C SER A 66 18.72 14.66 -5.86
N SER A 67 17.64 15.10 -5.25
CA SER A 67 17.52 16.43 -4.64
C SER A 67 18.27 16.57 -3.32
N SER A 68 18.59 15.43 -2.70
CA SER A 68 19.41 15.42 -1.50
C SER A 68 20.89 15.63 -1.83
N LYS A 69 21.50 16.59 -1.17
CA LYS A 69 22.95 16.83 -1.26
C LYS A 69 23.76 15.87 -0.38
N LYS A 70 23.10 14.92 0.30
CA LYS A 70 23.71 13.98 1.23
C LYS A 70 24.24 12.75 0.50
N PRO A 71 25.34 12.15 0.97
CA PRO A 71 25.83 10.90 0.42
C PRO A 71 24.83 9.75 0.67
N LEU A 72 24.78 8.77 -0.24
CA LEU A 72 23.84 7.65 -0.16
C LEU A 72 23.91 6.88 1.18
N THR A 73 25.07 6.85 1.83
CA THR A 73 25.25 6.20 3.13
C THR A 73 24.44 6.86 4.26
N GLU A 74 24.18 8.16 4.16
CA GLU A 74 23.35 8.88 5.13
C GLU A 74 21.86 8.79 4.79
N LEU A 75 21.52 8.56 3.52
CA LEU A 75 20.13 8.43 3.06
C LEU A 75 19.49 7.10 3.43
N ILE A 76 20.28 6.05 3.72
CA ILE A 76 19.76 4.72 4.07
C ILE A 76 18.77 4.76 5.26
N ASN A 77 19.04 5.62 6.24
CA ASN A 77 18.24 5.70 7.47
C ASN A 77 17.22 6.84 7.49
N ASN A 78 17.33 7.79 6.57
CA ASN A 78 16.43 8.96 6.53
C ASN A 78 16.39 9.54 5.10
N ILE A 79 15.55 8.96 4.27
CA ILE A 79 15.35 9.44 2.90
C ILE A 79 14.44 10.66 2.96
N PRO A 80 14.89 11.82 2.45
CA PRO A 80 14.09 13.04 2.49
C PRO A 80 12.91 12.98 1.52
N ASP A 81 11.88 13.71 1.86
CA ASP A 81 10.69 14.01 1.06
C ASP A 81 10.62 15.51 0.72
N ILE A 82 9.54 15.93 0.04
CA ILE A 82 9.37 17.32 -0.41
C ILE A 82 9.26 18.34 0.75
N PHE A 83 8.93 17.91 1.98
CA PHE A 83 8.83 18.77 3.16
C PHE A 83 10.12 18.80 3.99
N SER A 84 11.11 18.04 3.60
CA SER A 84 12.38 17.97 4.34
C SER A 84 13.15 19.28 4.21
N LYS A 85 13.64 19.80 5.35
CA LYS A 85 14.30 21.11 5.44
C LYS A 85 15.54 21.26 4.56
N ASP A 86 16.19 20.16 4.25
CA ASP A 86 17.43 20.13 3.46
C ASP A 86 17.16 20.02 1.94
N ILE A 87 15.90 20.02 1.53
CA ILE A 87 15.49 19.88 0.13
C ILE A 87 15.09 21.26 -0.43
N ASP A 88 15.65 21.61 -1.57
CA ASP A 88 15.23 22.76 -2.36
C ASP A 88 13.95 22.39 -3.12
N PRO A 89 12.83 23.14 -2.96
CA PRO A 89 11.55 22.82 -3.58
C PRO A 89 11.61 22.76 -5.12
N GLU A 90 12.41 23.62 -5.76
CA GLU A 90 12.53 23.63 -7.21
C GLU A 90 13.31 22.42 -7.73
N ILE A 91 14.34 22.01 -7.00
CA ILE A 91 15.12 20.80 -7.34
C ILE A 91 14.24 19.56 -7.11
N ALA A 92 13.47 19.50 -6.02
CA ALA A 92 12.51 18.44 -5.75
C ALA A 92 11.45 18.31 -6.86
N LYS A 93 10.89 19.45 -7.29
CA LYS A 93 9.94 19.51 -8.41
C LYS A 93 10.55 18.96 -9.69
N GLN A 94 11.77 19.36 -10.01
CA GLN A 94 12.51 18.84 -11.16
C GLN A 94 12.74 17.34 -11.07
N GLU A 95 13.17 16.82 -9.92
CA GLU A 95 13.37 15.39 -9.71
C GLU A 95 12.07 14.63 -9.95
N ILE A 96 10.97 15.06 -9.36
CA ILE A 96 9.66 14.40 -9.49
C ILE A 96 9.18 14.40 -10.95
N LEU A 97 9.32 15.53 -11.67
CA LEU A 97 8.86 15.66 -13.04
C LEU A 97 9.72 14.91 -14.07
N THR A 98 11.00 14.67 -13.78
CA THR A 98 11.93 14.05 -14.73
C THR A 98 12.27 12.60 -14.40
N SER A 99 12.02 12.18 -13.15
CA SER A 99 12.30 10.81 -12.72
C SER A 99 11.42 9.80 -13.46
N PRO A 100 12.00 8.75 -14.05
CA PRO A 100 11.23 7.69 -14.69
C PRO A 100 10.37 6.88 -13.69
N ILE A 101 10.64 7.03 -12.38
CA ILE A 101 9.89 6.36 -11.32
C ILE A 101 8.62 7.13 -10.96
N TYR A 102 8.64 8.46 -11.08
CA TYR A 102 7.53 9.32 -10.63
C TYR A 102 6.70 9.88 -11.77
N LYS A 103 7.34 10.20 -12.88
CA LYS A 103 6.69 10.71 -14.07
C LYS A 103 5.67 9.71 -14.60
N ASP A 104 4.46 10.18 -14.89
CA ASP A 104 3.32 9.41 -15.40
C ASP A 104 2.79 8.32 -14.43
N LEU A 105 3.40 8.16 -13.23
CA LEU A 105 2.91 7.29 -12.16
C LEU A 105 2.39 8.08 -10.97
N VAL A 106 3.16 9.05 -10.49
CA VAL A 106 2.81 9.88 -9.33
C VAL A 106 2.32 11.27 -9.76
N ILE A 107 2.83 11.77 -10.87
CA ILE A 107 2.50 13.09 -11.41
C ILE A 107 2.29 13.01 -12.92
N SER A 108 1.25 13.69 -13.44
CA SER A 108 1.01 13.84 -14.88
C SER A 108 2.07 14.73 -15.54
N ALA A 109 2.28 14.51 -16.83
CA ALA A 109 3.27 15.25 -17.61
C ALA A 109 3.05 16.78 -17.60
N ASP A 110 1.80 17.24 -17.43
CA ASP A 110 1.43 18.65 -17.34
C ASP A 110 1.45 19.21 -15.90
N ALA A 111 1.86 18.40 -14.93
CA ALA A 111 1.93 18.72 -13.49
C ALA A 111 0.60 19.18 -12.86
N LYS A 112 -0.55 18.84 -13.47
CA LYS A 112 -1.87 19.25 -12.96
C LYS A 112 -2.59 18.18 -12.17
N THR A 113 -2.17 16.93 -12.30
CA THR A 113 -2.79 15.79 -11.62
C THR A 113 -1.72 14.97 -10.94
N THR A 114 -1.93 14.65 -9.68
CA THR A 114 -1.10 13.70 -8.94
C THR A 114 -1.91 12.48 -8.54
N ALA A 115 -1.24 11.34 -8.41
CA ALA A 115 -1.83 10.10 -7.96
C ALA A 115 -1.29 9.71 -6.58
N MET A 116 -2.18 9.17 -5.73
CA MET A 116 -1.84 8.47 -4.51
C MET A 116 -2.07 6.98 -4.72
N GLN A 117 -1.11 6.16 -4.39
CA GLN A 117 -1.27 4.71 -4.30
C GLN A 117 -1.55 4.33 -2.85
N ILE A 118 -2.71 3.74 -2.62
CA ILE A 118 -3.15 3.26 -1.31
C ILE A 118 -3.03 1.74 -1.34
N THR A 119 -2.01 1.19 -0.67
CA THR A 119 -1.82 -0.25 -0.54
C THR A 119 -2.68 -0.76 0.60
N LEU A 120 -3.49 -1.78 0.33
CA LEU A 120 -4.33 -2.39 1.33
C LEU A 120 -3.59 -3.52 2.05
N LYS A 121 -3.94 -3.75 3.31
CA LYS A 121 -3.46 -4.94 4.03
C LYS A 121 -4.05 -6.17 3.36
N ASN A 122 -3.23 -7.20 3.18
CA ASN A 122 -3.72 -8.49 2.71
C ASN A 122 -4.75 -9.02 3.72
N ASN A 123 -6.02 -8.89 3.39
CA ASN A 123 -7.08 -9.55 4.13
C ASN A 123 -7.13 -10.99 3.67
N ILE A 124 -6.83 -11.93 4.58
CA ILE A 124 -7.09 -13.34 4.37
C ILE A 124 -8.58 -13.46 4.04
N SER A 125 -8.92 -13.95 2.85
CA SER A 125 -10.32 -14.18 2.50
C SER A 125 -10.91 -15.30 3.35
N LEU A 126 -12.24 -15.31 3.54
CA LEU A 126 -12.90 -16.44 4.24
C LEU A 126 -12.53 -17.80 3.63
N LYS A 127 -12.36 -17.83 2.31
CA LYS A 127 -11.95 -19.03 1.57
C LYS A 127 -10.54 -19.47 1.95
N ASP A 128 -9.59 -18.53 2.04
CA ASP A 128 -8.21 -18.83 2.42
C ASP A 128 -8.13 -19.25 3.89
N ALA A 129 -8.90 -18.61 4.76
CA ALA A 129 -9.03 -19.00 6.15
C ALA A 129 -9.61 -20.43 6.29
N LEU A 130 -10.58 -20.79 5.44
CA LEU A 130 -11.14 -22.15 5.38
C LEU A 130 -10.10 -23.18 4.95
N VAL A 131 -9.39 -22.91 3.85
CA VAL A 131 -8.34 -23.80 3.32
C VAL A 131 -7.25 -24.02 4.36
N LYS A 132 -6.78 -22.96 4.99
CA LYS A 132 -5.75 -23.01 6.02
C LYS A 132 -6.19 -23.80 7.26
N ARG A 133 -7.45 -23.60 7.70
CA ARG A 133 -8.05 -24.39 8.80
C ARG A 133 -8.08 -25.87 8.47
N ASP A 134 -8.52 -26.24 7.25
CA ASP A 134 -8.65 -27.63 6.82
C ASP A 134 -7.29 -28.31 6.64
N GLU A 135 -6.27 -27.57 6.19
CA GLU A 135 -4.89 -28.04 6.11
C GLU A 135 -4.34 -28.38 7.52
N PHE A 136 -4.48 -27.46 8.48
CA PHE A 136 -4.01 -27.71 9.84
C PHE A 136 -4.83 -28.77 10.56
N TYR A 137 -6.13 -28.89 10.25
CA TYR A 137 -6.94 -29.99 10.76
C TYR A 137 -6.42 -31.36 10.30
N LYS A 138 -6.07 -31.52 9.02
CA LYS A 138 -5.48 -32.76 8.50
C LYS A 138 -4.14 -33.07 9.16
N LYS A 139 -3.29 -32.08 9.38
CA LYS A 139 -2.01 -32.25 10.09
C LYS A 139 -2.22 -32.63 11.55
N TYR A 140 -3.17 -32.01 12.23
CA TYR A 140 -3.54 -32.34 13.62
C TYR A 140 -4.05 -33.77 13.76
N GLN A 141 -4.81 -34.26 12.79
CA GLN A 141 -5.28 -35.65 12.76
C GLN A 141 -4.12 -36.69 12.68
N GLN A 142 -2.99 -36.29 12.14
CA GLN A 142 -1.80 -37.14 12.01
C GLN A 142 -0.79 -36.91 13.13
N ASP A 143 -0.73 -35.70 13.68
CA ASP A 143 0.23 -35.30 14.72
C ASP A 143 -0.39 -34.24 15.63
N SER A 144 -0.57 -34.59 16.90
CA SER A 144 -1.15 -33.70 17.92
C SER A 144 -0.33 -32.41 18.17
N SER A 145 0.93 -32.36 17.76
CA SER A 145 1.76 -31.13 17.86
C SER A 145 1.19 -29.95 17.05
N PHE A 146 0.30 -30.23 16.09
CA PHE A 146 -0.38 -29.19 15.29
C PHE A 146 -1.68 -28.64 15.91
N GLU A 147 -2.08 -29.07 17.10
CA GLU A 147 -3.32 -28.64 17.75
C GLU A 147 -3.43 -27.13 17.90
N ALA A 148 -2.38 -26.47 18.41
CA ALA A 148 -2.36 -25.01 18.59
C ALA A 148 -2.56 -24.25 17.27
N LYS A 149 -1.89 -24.67 16.20
CA LYS A 149 -2.02 -24.07 14.86
C LYS A 149 -3.41 -24.30 14.26
N TYR A 150 -3.99 -25.47 14.49
CA TYR A 150 -5.37 -25.75 14.09
C TYR A 150 -6.36 -24.85 14.82
N LEU A 151 -6.26 -24.72 16.15
CA LEU A 151 -7.15 -23.87 16.94
C LEU A 151 -7.05 -22.39 16.53
N GLU A 152 -5.85 -21.88 16.31
CA GLU A 152 -5.63 -20.53 15.79
C GLU A 152 -6.30 -20.33 14.43
N SER A 153 -6.07 -21.23 13.47
CA SER A 153 -6.66 -21.14 12.13
C SER A 153 -8.19 -21.27 12.15
N LYS A 154 -8.74 -22.07 13.06
CA LYS A 154 -10.18 -22.20 13.29
C LYS A 154 -10.79 -20.91 13.85
N GLN A 155 -10.10 -20.24 14.77
CA GLN A 155 -10.55 -18.95 15.29
C GLN A 155 -10.60 -17.90 14.19
N VAL A 156 -9.54 -17.77 13.38
CA VAL A 156 -9.50 -16.87 12.24
C VAL A 156 -10.65 -17.11 11.27
N TYR A 157 -10.93 -18.37 10.93
CA TYR A 157 -12.07 -18.72 10.06
C TYR A 157 -13.42 -18.30 10.67
N ASN A 158 -13.62 -18.52 11.96
CA ASN A 158 -14.87 -18.16 12.63
C ASN A 158 -15.09 -16.64 12.63
N ASP A 159 -14.05 -15.86 12.91
CA ASP A 159 -14.11 -14.39 12.93
C ASP A 159 -14.50 -13.85 11.54
N PHE A 160 -13.91 -14.35 10.46
CA PHE A 160 -14.29 -13.98 9.09
C PHE A 160 -15.73 -14.41 8.75
N SER A 161 -16.15 -15.59 9.16
CA SER A 161 -17.49 -16.10 8.94
C SER A 161 -18.54 -15.23 9.62
N GLU A 162 -18.28 -14.74 10.83
CA GLU A 162 -19.17 -13.84 11.55
C GLU A 162 -19.28 -12.45 10.92
N ILE A 163 -18.14 -11.91 10.45
CA ILE A 163 -18.10 -10.63 9.73
C ILE A 163 -18.96 -10.71 8.45
N GLN A 164 -18.82 -11.77 7.68
CA GLN A 164 -19.65 -11.97 6.48
C GLN A 164 -21.13 -12.07 6.80
N LYS A 165 -21.52 -12.80 7.83
CA LYS A 165 -22.92 -12.91 8.23
C LYS A 165 -23.53 -11.55 8.62
N LYS A 166 -22.77 -10.69 9.30
CA LYS A 166 -23.19 -9.33 9.67
C LYS A 166 -23.36 -8.41 8.45
N ASN A 167 -22.54 -8.60 7.41
CA ASN A 167 -22.61 -7.79 6.18
C ASN A 167 -23.74 -8.20 5.23
N ILE A 168 -24.20 -9.46 5.28
CA ILE A 168 -25.33 -9.96 4.48
C ILE A 168 -26.68 -9.52 5.08
N ASN A 169 -26.73 -9.25 6.38
CA ASN A 169 -27.95 -8.88 7.11
C ASN A 169 -28.15 -7.34 7.23
N ARG A 170 -27.42 -6.54 6.49
CA ARG A 170 -27.58 -5.08 6.33
C ARG A 170 -28.07 -4.74 4.93
#